data_8423cfb86f9d6df7630e1c5dfbcc55d1
#
_entry.id   8423cfb86f9d6df7630e1c5dfbcc55d1
#
_cell.length_a   1.000
_cell.length_b   1.000
_cell.length_c   1.000
_cell.angle_alpha   90.00
_cell.angle_beta   90.00
_cell.angle_gamma   90.00
#
_symmetry.space_group_name_H-M   'P 1'
#
loop_
_entity.id
_entity.type
_entity.pdbx_description
1 polymer ?
#
loop_
_entity_poly.entity_id
_entity_poly.type
_entity_poly.pdbx_seq_one_letter_code
_entity_poly.pdbx_strand_id
1 'polypeptide(L)'
;MTPVQAMQQALAGEHAAVYVYGVLGGQTSRASEPGLYAAVSAAYGEHRARRDLLTRVVTDLGGTPVAAEASYALPAALGTAAAVSRAALAVEVSCASTYAFLVASTVGPRRRWAATALRDAALRELGFGGVPAPLPGT
;
A
#
# COMPACT_ATOMS: atom_id res chain seq x y z
N MET A 1 20.18 -7.75 -2.44
CA MET A 1 18.88 -8.27 -1.94
C MET A 1 18.31 -9.25 -2.97
N THR A 2 17.88 -10.41 -2.50
CA THR A 2 17.27 -11.42 -3.36
C THR A 2 15.83 -11.06 -3.74
N PRO A 3 15.27 -11.61 -4.83
CA PRO A 3 13.86 -11.41 -5.17
C PRO A 3 12.90 -11.78 -4.02
N VAL A 4 13.19 -12.84 -3.26
CA VAL A 4 12.37 -13.23 -2.10
C VAL A 4 12.42 -12.17 -1.01
N GLN A 5 13.59 -11.62 -0.70
CA GLN A 5 13.72 -10.54 0.27
C GLN A 5 12.95 -9.29 -0.14
N ALA A 6 12.99 -8.93 -1.43
CA ALA A 6 12.22 -7.81 -1.96
C ALA A 6 10.70 -8.05 -1.85
N MET A 7 10.24 -9.29 -2.12
CA MET A 7 8.84 -9.68 -1.93
C MET A 7 8.42 -9.64 -0.45
N GLN A 8 9.29 -10.04 0.45
CA GLN A 8 9.05 -9.95 1.91
C GLN A 8 8.91 -8.50 2.37
N GLN A 9 9.74 -7.58 1.86
CA GLN A 9 9.58 -6.14 2.15
C GLN A 9 8.24 -5.61 1.64
N ALA A 10 7.85 -5.98 0.42
CA ALA A 10 6.56 -5.59 -0.12
C ALA A 10 5.40 -6.14 0.74
N LEU A 11 5.50 -7.40 1.18
CA LEU A 11 4.51 -8.00 2.06
C LEU A 11 4.41 -7.28 3.41
N ALA A 12 5.55 -6.92 4.01
CA ALA A 12 5.57 -6.14 5.25
C ALA A 12 4.88 -4.77 5.07
N GLY A 13 5.12 -4.11 3.94
CA GLY A 13 4.45 -2.85 3.57
C GLY A 13 2.93 -3.03 3.40
N GLU A 14 2.49 -4.12 2.80
CA GLU A 14 1.06 -4.40 2.64
C GLU A 14 0.36 -4.72 3.96
N HIS A 15 1.03 -5.40 4.89
CA HIS A 15 0.49 -5.58 6.25
C HIS A 15 0.26 -4.22 6.93
N ALA A 16 1.20 -3.30 6.85
CA ALA A 16 1.05 -1.95 7.39
C ALA A 16 -0.07 -1.18 6.69
N ALA A 17 -0.14 -1.22 5.36
CA ALA A 17 -1.18 -0.56 4.57
C ALA A 17 -2.58 -1.05 4.94
N VAL A 18 -2.78 -2.37 5.03
CA VAL A 18 -4.07 -2.96 5.43
C VAL A 18 -4.49 -2.48 6.81
N TYR A 19 -3.57 -2.45 7.77
CA TYR A 19 -3.86 -1.95 9.12
C TYR A 19 -4.28 -0.48 9.09
N VAL A 20 -3.50 0.38 8.45
CA VAL A 20 -3.77 1.82 8.39
C VAL A 20 -5.10 2.09 7.68
N TYR A 21 -5.33 1.52 6.50
CA TYR A 21 -6.59 1.72 5.78
C TYR A 21 -7.80 1.19 6.53
N GLY A 22 -7.65 0.12 7.30
CA GLY A 22 -8.70 -0.37 8.20
C GLY A 22 -9.11 0.69 9.23
N VAL A 23 -8.13 1.36 9.83
CA VAL A 23 -8.38 2.47 10.77
C VAL A 23 -8.98 3.68 10.05
N LEU A 24 -8.42 4.07 8.90
CA LEU A 24 -8.93 5.22 8.12
C LEU A 24 -10.39 5.02 7.70
N GLY A 25 -10.78 3.80 7.31
CA GLY A 25 -12.16 3.46 7.00
C GLY A 25 -13.09 3.66 8.19
N GLY A 26 -12.66 3.26 9.38
CA GLY A 26 -13.39 3.46 10.63
C GLY A 26 -13.49 4.95 11.06
N GLN A 27 -12.55 5.79 10.61
CA GLN A 27 -12.51 7.23 10.91
C GLN A 27 -13.24 8.08 9.86
N THR A 28 -13.69 7.49 8.76
CA THR A 28 -14.29 8.23 7.65
C THR A 28 -15.80 8.03 7.64
N SER A 29 -16.56 9.13 7.70
CA SER A 29 -18.02 9.07 7.64
C SER A 29 -18.48 8.79 6.21
N ARG A 30 -19.16 7.66 6.01
CA ARG A 30 -19.80 7.34 4.73
C ARG A 30 -20.90 8.35 4.35
N ALA A 31 -21.58 8.92 5.34
CA ALA A 31 -22.68 9.85 5.10
C ALA A 31 -22.19 11.25 4.72
N SER A 32 -21.18 11.78 5.43
CA SER A 32 -20.67 13.13 5.19
C SER A 32 -19.52 13.20 4.20
N GLU A 33 -18.77 12.11 4.04
CA GLU A 33 -17.60 12.03 3.15
C GLU A 33 -17.67 10.78 2.25
N PRO A 34 -18.74 10.63 1.44
CA PRO A 34 -18.96 9.39 0.68
C PRO A 34 -17.84 9.09 -0.33
N GLY A 35 -17.28 10.13 -0.96
CA GLY A 35 -16.18 9.99 -1.92
C GLY A 35 -14.90 9.51 -1.26
N LEU A 36 -14.51 10.10 -0.13
CA LEU A 36 -13.35 9.69 0.63
C LEU A 36 -13.53 8.27 1.20
N TYR A 37 -14.71 7.98 1.73
CA TYR A 37 -15.02 6.63 2.23
C TYR A 37 -14.87 5.58 1.12
N ALA A 38 -15.38 5.85 -0.07
CA ALA A 38 -15.26 4.95 -1.22
C ALA A 38 -13.79 4.74 -1.63
N ALA A 39 -12.99 5.83 -1.67
CA ALA A 39 -11.56 5.76 -2.01
C ALA A 39 -10.76 4.95 -0.98
N VAL A 40 -10.98 5.19 0.30
CA VAL A 40 -10.33 4.46 1.40
C VAL A 40 -10.73 2.98 1.39
N SER A 41 -12.01 2.68 1.18
CA SER A 41 -12.51 1.30 1.11
C SER A 41 -11.95 0.53 -0.08
N ALA A 42 -11.85 1.18 -1.25
CA ALA A 42 -11.24 0.59 -2.44
C ALA A 42 -9.75 0.30 -2.22
N ALA A 43 -9.00 1.25 -1.65
CA ALA A 43 -7.59 1.06 -1.32
C ALA A 43 -7.40 -0.09 -0.31
N TYR A 44 -8.23 -0.18 0.72
CA TYR A 44 -8.21 -1.29 1.68
C TYR A 44 -8.35 -2.64 0.97
N GLY A 45 -9.30 -2.78 0.05
CA GLY A 45 -9.52 -4.02 -0.72
C GLY A 45 -8.31 -4.38 -1.59
N GLU A 46 -7.72 -3.40 -2.27
CA GLU A 46 -6.53 -3.59 -3.12
C GLU A 46 -5.31 -4.04 -2.30
N HIS A 47 -5.03 -3.40 -1.19
CA HIS A 47 -3.91 -3.78 -0.31
C HIS A 47 -4.11 -5.18 0.30
N ARG A 48 -5.33 -5.55 0.65
CA ARG A 48 -5.62 -6.93 1.09
C ARG A 48 -5.32 -7.94 -0.02
N ALA A 49 -5.74 -7.68 -1.25
CA ALA A 49 -5.49 -8.56 -2.38
C ALA A 49 -3.98 -8.70 -2.66
N ARG A 50 -3.23 -7.62 -2.58
CA ARG A 50 -1.77 -7.62 -2.74
C ARG A 50 -1.06 -8.38 -1.63
N ARG A 51 -1.45 -8.16 -0.38
CA ARG A 51 -0.94 -8.92 0.76
C ARG A 51 -1.13 -10.42 0.53
N ASP A 52 -2.32 -10.84 0.14
CA ASP A 52 -2.64 -12.25 -0.06
C ASP A 52 -1.85 -12.85 -1.24
N LEU A 53 -1.68 -12.09 -2.32
CA LEU A 53 -0.85 -12.51 -3.45
C LEU A 53 0.62 -12.65 -3.05
N LEU A 54 1.19 -11.65 -2.37
CA LEU A 54 2.59 -11.68 -1.92
C LEU A 54 2.84 -12.82 -0.94
N THR A 55 1.90 -13.12 -0.05
CA THR A 55 1.96 -14.27 0.86
C THR A 55 2.12 -15.57 0.07
N ARG A 56 1.30 -15.77 -0.98
CA ARG A 56 1.41 -16.96 -1.84
C ARG A 56 2.74 -16.99 -2.60
N VAL A 57 3.15 -15.87 -3.20
CA VAL A 57 4.40 -15.79 -3.98
C VAL A 57 5.61 -16.09 -3.11
N VAL A 58 5.68 -15.57 -1.89
CA VAL A 58 6.78 -15.89 -0.96
C VAL A 58 6.80 -17.38 -0.62
N THR A 59 5.63 -17.97 -0.35
CA THR A 59 5.51 -19.41 -0.07
C THR A 59 5.96 -20.26 -1.27
N ASP A 60 5.50 -19.91 -2.47
CA ASP A 60 5.85 -20.63 -3.72
C ASP A 60 7.35 -20.54 -4.03
N LEU A 61 8.01 -19.49 -3.57
CA LEU A 61 9.47 -19.33 -3.68
C LEU A 61 10.25 -20.05 -2.56
N GLY A 62 9.56 -20.80 -1.70
CA GLY A 62 10.16 -21.55 -0.59
C GLY A 62 10.48 -20.69 0.64
N GLY A 63 10.00 -19.44 0.70
CA GLY A 63 10.15 -18.58 1.86
C GLY A 63 9.02 -18.77 2.88
N THR A 64 9.26 -18.32 4.10
CA THR A 64 8.21 -18.20 5.13
C THR A 64 7.69 -16.76 5.10
N PRO A 65 6.41 -16.50 4.74
CA PRO A 65 5.88 -15.15 4.68
C PRO A 65 6.02 -14.42 6.01
N VAL A 66 6.48 -13.16 5.95
CA VAL A 66 6.54 -12.32 7.15
C VAL A 66 5.13 -12.11 7.70
N ALA A 67 4.99 -12.24 9.02
CA ALA A 67 3.72 -12.01 9.71
C ALA A 67 3.42 -10.52 9.86
N ALA A 68 2.14 -10.17 9.99
CA ALA A 68 1.75 -8.83 10.41
C ALA A 68 2.19 -8.55 11.84
N GLU A 69 2.53 -7.30 12.12
CA GLU A 69 2.74 -6.81 13.48
C GLU A 69 1.40 -6.70 14.24
N ALA A 70 1.45 -6.67 15.56
CA ALA A 70 0.28 -6.49 16.38
C ALA A 70 -0.38 -5.11 16.17
N SER A 71 0.42 -4.09 15.87
CA SER A 71 -0.03 -2.74 15.54
C SER A 71 1.04 -2.00 14.72
N TYR A 72 0.62 -0.92 14.07
CA TYR A 72 1.50 -0.01 13.33
C TYR A 72 1.26 1.42 13.79
N ALA A 73 2.28 2.28 13.65
CA ALA A 73 2.18 3.68 14.01
C ALA A 73 1.10 4.38 13.17
N LEU A 74 0.32 5.23 13.83
CA LEU A 74 -0.73 6.05 13.24
C LEU A 74 -0.51 7.51 13.60
N PRO A 75 -0.92 8.49 12.76
CA PRO A 75 -0.98 9.89 13.16
C PRO A 75 -1.85 10.07 14.40
N ALA A 76 -1.50 11.03 15.27
CA ALA A 76 -2.20 11.26 16.53
C ALA A 76 -3.67 11.74 16.35
N ALA A 77 -3.97 12.43 15.25
CA ALA A 77 -5.29 12.96 14.97
C ALA A 77 -5.76 12.55 13.57
N LEU A 78 -6.86 11.81 13.51
CA LEU A 78 -7.51 11.32 12.27
C LEU A 78 -8.98 11.74 12.19
N GLY A 79 -9.37 12.76 12.97
CA GLY A 79 -10.78 13.20 13.11
C GLY A 79 -11.31 14.05 11.96
N THR A 80 -10.52 14.39 10.94
CA THR A 80 -10.94 15.20 9.79
C THR A 80 -10.66 14.49 8.46
N ALA A 81 -11.45 14.81 7.43
CA ALA A 81 -11.22 14.32 6.08
C ALA A 81 -9.81 14.64 5.56
N ALA A 82 -9.30 15.82 5.84
CA ALA A 82 -7.95 16.23 5.47
C ALA A 82 -6.87 15.38 6.16
N ALA A 83 -7.04 15.05 7.44
CA ALA A 83 -6.11 14.19 8.18
C ALA A 83 -6.13 12.75 7.65
N VAL A 84 -7.30 12.21 7.33
CA VAL A 84 -7.46 10.89 6.70
C VAL A 84 -6.76 10.86 5.34
N SER A 85 -7.00 11.86 4.48
CA SER A 85 -6.37 11.95 3.15
C SER A 85 -4.84 12.04 3.24
N ARG A 86 -4.30 12.82 4.18
CA ARG A 86 -2.84 12.89 4.41
C ARG A 86 -2.25 11.56 4.86
N ALA A 87 -2.94 10.85 5.74
CA ALA A 87 -2.49 9.53 6.20
C ALA A 87 -2.52 8.51 5.06
N ALA A 88 -3.57 8.51 4.25
CA ALA A 88 -3.67 7.66 3.05
C ALA A 88 -2.57 7.98 2.03
N LEU A 89 -2.31 9.27 1.76
CA LEU A 89 -1.23 9.71 0.90
C LEU A 89 0.13 9.18 1.39
N ALA A 90 0.42 9.27 2.67
CA ALA A 90 1.66 8.76 3.25
C ALA A 90 1.81 7.24 3.05
N VAL A 91 0.74 6.47 3.16
CA VAL A 91 0.75 5.03 2.86
C VAL A 91 1.11 4.78 1.40
N GLU A 92 0.47 5.48 0.46
CA GLU A 92 0.72 5.28 -0.97
C GLU A 92 2.13 5.70 -1.38
N VAL A 93 2.66 6.78 -0.85
CA VAL A 93 4.06 7.21 -1.05
C VAL A 93 5.03 6.11 -0.60
N SER A 94 4.81 5.54 0.57
CA SER A 94 5.61 4.42 1.09
C SER A 94 5.49 3.18 0.21
N CYS A 95 4.28 2.83 -0.22
CA CYS A 95 4.04 1.72 -1.13
C CYS A 95 4.70 1.93 -2.50
N ALA A 96 4.61 3.13 -3.06
CA ALA A 96 5.26 3.46 -4.33
C ALA A 96 6.78 3.25 -4.25
N SER A 97 7.43 3.71 -3.18
CA SER A 97 8.86 3.49 -2.95
C SER A 97 9.21 2.00 -2.87
N THR A 98 8.42 1.24 -2.13
CA THR A 98 8.59 -0.22 -1.99
C THR A 98 8.42 -0.94 -3.34
N TYR A 99 7.42 -0.57 -4.13
CA TYR A 99 7.20 -1.17 -5.45
C TYR A 99 8.21 -0.72 -6.50
N ALA A 100 8.72 0.51 -6.43
CA ALA A 100 9.84 0.94 -7.27
C ALA A 100 11.09 0.07 -7.01
N PHE A 101 11.37 -0.20 -5.74
CA PHE A 101 12.43 -1.12 -5.35
C PHE A 101 12.18 -2.55 -5.85
N LEU A 102 10.94 -3.04 -5.76
CA LEU A 102 10.56 -4.37 -6.25
C LEU A 102 10.70 -4.47 -7.78
N VAL A 103 10.37 -3.43 -8.53
CA VAL A 103 10.62 -3.34 -9.98
C VAL A 103 12.11 -3.50 -10.28
N ALA A 104 12.98 -2.81 -9.53
CA ALA A 104 14.43 -2.92 -9.70
C ALA A 104 14.98 -4.31 -9.35
N SER A 105 14.34 -5.01 -8.40
CA SER A 105 14.83 -6.27 -7.83
C SER A 105 14.24 -7.52 -8.50
N THR A 106 13.38 -7.39 -9.50
CA THR A 106 12.69 -8.52 -10.16
C THR A 106 12.80 -8.47 -11.68
N VAL A 107 12.43 -9.56 -12.33
CA VAL A 107 12.39 -9.69 -13.80
C VAL A 107 11.09 -10.37 -14.24
N GLY A 108 10.80 -10.28 -15.54
CA GLY A 108 9.69 -11.01 -16.16
C GLY A 108 8.32 -10.67 -15.58
N PRO A 109 7.47 -11.67 -15.36
CA PRO A 109 6.10 -11.45 -14.85
C PRO A 109 6.03 -10.71 -13.50
N ARG A 110 6.99 -10.98 -12.60
CA ARG A 110 7.05 -10.31 -11.29
C ARG A 110 7.36 -8.83 -11.42
N ARG A 111 8.28 -8.45 -12.30
CA ARG A 111 8.55 -7.03 -12.59
C ARG A 111 7.34 -6.32 -13.19
N ARG A 112 6.63 -6.97 -14.13
CA ARG A 112 5.40 -6.40 -14.71
C ARG A 112 4.32 -6.18 -13.66
N TRP A 113 4.13 -7.14 -12.76
CA TRP A 113 3.21 -7.00 -11.65
C TRP A 113 3.61 -5.86 -10.70
N ALA A 114 4.90 -5.79 -10.34
CA ALA A 114 5.42 -4.72 -9.48
C ALA A 114 5.25 -3.33 -10.13
N ALA A 115 5.48 -3.21 -11.44
CA ALA A 115 5.26 -1.96 -12.18
C ALA A 115 3.78 -1.55 -12.20
N THR A 116 2.85 -2.52 -12.32
CA THR A 116 1.42 -2.25 -12.19
C THR A 116 1.07 -1.76 -10.79
N ALA A 117 1.60 -2.41 -9.75
CA ALA A 117 1.38 -2.01 -8.37
C ALA A 117 1.95 -0.61 -8.07
N LEU A 118 3.13 -0.29 -8.61
CA LEU A 118 3.73 1.05 -8.51
C LEU A 118 2.85 2.11 -9.16
N ARG A 119 2.38 1.86 -10.39
CA ARG A 119 1.47 2.78 -11.08
C ARG A 119 0.19 3.01 -10.29
N ASP A 120 -0.41 1.96 -9.76
CA ASP A 120 -1.65 2.07 -9.00
C ASP A 120 -1.45 2.84 -7.69
N ALA A 121 -0.31 2.67 -7.00
CA ALA A 121 0.05 3.48 -5.84
C ALA A 121 0.19 4.97 -6.23
N ALA A 122 0.92 5.26 -7.32
CA ALA A 122 1.08 6.63 -7.80
C ALA A 122 -0.26 7.31 -8.17
N LEU A 123 -1.19 6.57 -8.76
CA LEU A 123 -2.53 7.09 -9.06
C LEU A 123 -3.33 7.36 -7.77
N ARG A 124 -3.21 6.50 -6.76
CA ARG A 124 -3.85 6.76 -5.46
C ARG A 124 -3.23 7.94 -4.73
N GLU A 125 -1.91 8.15 -4.84
CA GLU A 125 -1.28 9.38 -4.33
C GLU A 125 -1.98 10.63 -4.86
N LEU A 126 -2.23 10.70 -6.17
CA LEU A 126 -2.94 11.81 -6.78
C LEU A 126 -4.37 11.93 -6.24
N GLY A 127 -5.07 10.81 -6.07
CA GLY A 127 -6.42 10.77 -5.51
C GLY A 127 -6.51 11.27 -4.07
N PHE A 128 -5.44 11.14 -3.29
CA PHE A 128 -5.35 11.63 -1.90
C PHE A 128 -4.64 12.99 -1.77
N GLY A 129 -4.49 13.74 -2.86
CA GLY A 129 -3.98 15.11 -2.84
C GLY A 129 -2.48 15.24 -3.08
N GLY A 130 -1.81 14.19 -3.50
CA GLY A 130 -0.41 14.21 -3.89
C GLY A 130 -0.19 14.95 -5.23
N VAL A 131 1.07 15.19 -5.53
CA VAL A 131 1.49 15.81 -6.80
C VAL A 131 2.08 14.76 -7.75
N PRO A 132 1.94 14.92 -9.07
CA PRO A 132 2.56 14.02 -10.03
C PRO A 132 4.09 14.00 -9.91
N ALA A 133 4.68 12.80 -9.95
CA ALA A 133 6.12 12.63 -10.00
C ALA A 133 6.51 11.92 -11.31
N PRO A 134 7.59 12.35 -12.00
CA PRO A 134 8.07 11.69 -13.22
C PRO A 134 8.49 10.24 -12.98
N LEU A 135 9.04 9.97 -11.79
CA LEU A 135 9.45 8.64 -11.35
C LEU A 135 8.84 8.39 -9.96
N PRO A 136 7.63 7.81 -9.91
CA PRO A 136 6.99 7.50 -8.63
C PRO A 136 7.85 6.56 -7.79
N GLY A 137 7.89 6.80 -6.49
CA GLY A 137 8.62 5.97 -5.53
C GLY A 137 10.13 6.19 -5.46
N THR A 138 10.66 7.20 -6.15
CA THR A 138 12.10 7.55 -6.12
C THR A 138 12.35 8.86 -5.37
#